data_2917f427744913fc3fb486642da2963d
#
_entry.id   2917f427744913fc3fb486642da2963d
#
_cell.length_a   1.000
_cell.length_b   1.000
_cell.length_c   1.000
_cell.angle_alpha   90.00
_cell.angle_beta   90.00
_cell.angle_gamma   90.00
#
_symmetry.space_group_name_H-M   'P 1'
#
loop_
_entity.id
_entity.type
_entity.pdbx_description
1 polymer ?
#
loop_
_entity_poly.entity_id
_entity_poly.type
_entity_poly.pdbx_seq_one_letter_code
_entity_poly.pdbx_strand_id
1 'polypeptide(L)'
;MTNKQLTTINPLTEEVIATYSYMSDDEAAAVVESSHKAFLEWRLRSLDERAKVVAAIAKALRERKEEFAQLMTREVGKLIEDSRTEVELCAAICDYTAKQGPAALADEERDVEGATGIVTHSPIGVVYGIQPWNFPAYQAIRYSIASLMAGNGVLLKHAESCTGSGLLLRDIYESAGLPKGLFGVLLITHDQSNAIVENDLVRAVTLTGSETAGRTVAAKAGAALKKTVLELGSNDAYLVLDDADLDLAVETCVKGRLFNNGQTCVNAKRFIVTQKNYDAFVAAYASKFEAIKMGDPNAADTQLGPLVSEAQRDKLHEQVTKSVSQGARLLVGGEVPDRTGWFYPATVLADVSPGQVAYEDELFGPAAAIIRAKDDEDALRIANDSRYGLGGGIFSRDVKRARELATRYFDTGMVFINTFDVASPSLPFGGVKASGYGREHGPEGLKEFVNVKSIKIPALH
;
A
#
# COMPACT_ATOMS: atom_id res chain seq x y z
N MET A 1 8.17 -15.73 33.03
CA MET A 1 7.97 -14.64 32.06
C MET A 1 6.60 -14.86 31.44
N THR A 2 5.64 -13.94 31.66
CA THR A 2 4.32 -14.04 31.03
C THR A 2 4.52 -13.91 29.50
N ASN A 3 4.23 -15.01 28.77
CA ASN A 3 4.21 -14.94 27.29
C ASN A 3 3.25 -13.81 26.90
N LYS A 4 3.78 -12.72 26.40
CA LYS A 4 2.97 -11.66 25.79
C LYS A 4 2.19 -12.27 24.63
N GLN A 5 0.89 -12.10 24.64
CA GLN A 5 -0.01 -12.61 23.60
C GLN A 5 -0.35 -11.49 22.63
N LEU A 6 -0.52 -11.88 21.38
CA LEU A 6 -1.03 -11.06 20.28
C LEU A 6 -2.45 -11.54 19.99
N THR A 7 -3.41 -10.61 19.88
CA THR A 7 -4.81 -10.94 19.71
C THR A 7 -5.38 -10.18 18.51
N THR A 8 -6.02 -10.90 17.59
CA THR A 8 -6.82 -10.31 16.51
C THR A 8 -8.26 -10.14 16.96
N ILE A 9 -8.85 -8.99 16.63
CA ILE A 9 -10.20 -8.60 17.07
C ILE A 9 -11.03 -8.26 15.84
N ASN A 10 -12.29 -8.71 15.83
CA ASN A 10 -13.23 -8.39 14.75
C ASN A 10 -13.74 -6.94 14.91
N PRO A 11 -13.46 -6.02 13.98
CA PRO A 11 -13.89 -4.62 14.07
C PRO A 11 -15.39 -4.41 14.09
N LEU A 12 -16.18 -5.37 13.59
CA LEU A 12 -17.63 -5.33 13.57
C LEU A 12 -18.25 -5.66 14.92
N THR A 13 -17.74 -6.70 15.60
CA THR A 13 -18.31 -7.26 16.83
C THR A 13 -17.50 -6.96 18.08
N GLU A 14 -16.26 -6.48 17.94
CA GLU A 14 -15.28 -6.25 18.99
C GLU A 14 -14.84 -7.54 19.71
N GLU A 15 -15.20 -8.69 19.17
CA GLU A 15 -14.85 -10.00 19.72
C GLU A 15 -13.48 -10.47 19.24
N VAL A 16 -12.81 -11.26 20.10
CA VAL A 16 -11.54 -11.91 19.78
C VAL A 16 -11.75 -12.96 18.70
N ILE A 17 -10.99 -12.85 17.61
CA ILE A 17 -10.95 -13.84 16.51
C ILE A 17 -9.98 -14.97 16.87
N ALA A 18 -8.75 -14.60 17.24
CA ALA A 18 -7.70 -15.54 17.58
C ALA A 18 -6.64 -14.90 18.48
N THR A 19 -5.91 -15.75 19.20
CA THR A 19 -4.78 -15.36 20.05
C THR A 19 -3.55 -16.14 19.63
N TYR A 20 -2.42 -15.45 19.52
CA TYR A 20 -1.13 -15.99 19.11
C TYR A 20 -0.07 -15.68 20.17
N SER A 21 0.96 -16.50 20.26
CA SER A 21 2.12 -16.20 21.10
C SER A 21 3.17 -15.44 20.29
N TYR A 22 3.78 -14.41 20.88
CA TYR A 22 4.98 -13.84 20.29
C TYR A 22 6.12 -14.86 20.33
N MET A 23 6.94 -14.84 19.27
CA MET A 23 8.17 -15.62 19.21
C MET A 23 9.18 -15.12 20.24
N SER A 24 9.96 -16.02 20.80
CA SER A 24 11.20 -15.66 21.49
C SER A 24 12.24 -15.14 20.48
N ASP A 25 13.32 -14.53 20.98
CA ASP A 25 14.39 -14.04 20.12
C ASP A 25 15.07 -15.20 19.37
N ASP A 26 15.23 -16.35 20.01
CA ASP A 26 15.79 -17.57 19.40
C ASP A 26 14.88 -18.13 18.29
N GLU A 27 13.56 -18.15 18.51
CA GLU A 27 12.58 -18.57 17.49
C GLU A 27 12.58 -17.60 16.30
N ALA A 28 12.64 -16.29 16.54
CA ALA A 28 12.72 -15.30 15.48
C ALA A 28 14.04 -15.42 14.68
N ALA A 29 15.17 -15.64 15.36
CA ALA A 29 16.46 -15.88 14.72
C ALA A 29 16.43 -17.16 13.86
N ALA A 30 15.81 -18.24 14.35
CA ALA A 30 15.67 -19.49 13.60
C ALA A 30 14.84 -19.31 12.30
N VAL A 31 13.81 -18.45 12.31
CA VAL A 31 13.05 -18.11 11.07
C VAL A 31 13.95 -17.37 10.07
N VAL A 32 14.78 -16.43 10.52
CA VAL A 32 15.75 -15.72 9.65
C VAL A 32 16.75 -16.68 9.02
N GLU A 33 17.34 -17.57 9.84
CA GLU A 33 18.29 -18.59 9.39
C GLU A 33 17.66 -19.57 8.39
N SER A 34 16.41 -20.01 8.66
CA SER A 34 15.65 -20.87 7.76
C SER A 34 15.44 -20.19 6.40
N SER A 35 15.05 -18.91 6.41
CA SER A 35 14.86 -18.15 5.16
C SER A 35 16.17 -17.99 4.40
N HIS A 36 17.27 -17.71 5.08
CA HIS A 36 18.59 -17.63 4.45
C HIS A 36 19.03 -18.96 3.87
N LYS A 37 18.85 -20.07 4.57
CA LYS A 37 19.18 -21.41 4.06
C LYS A 37 18.37 -21.74 2.81
N ALA A 38 17.07 -21.51 2.83
CA ALA A 38 16.20 -21.72 1.67
C ALA A 38 16.60 -20.80 0.49
N PHE A 39 16.98 -19.55 0.78
CA PHE A 39 17.50 -18.61 -0.22
C PHE A 39 18.75 -19.15 -0.95
N LEU A 40 19.70 -19.79 -0.26
CA LEU A 40 20.93 -20.31 -0.89
C LEU A 40 20.64 -21.36 -1.97
N GLU A 41 19.56 -22.12 -1.83
CA GLU A 41 19.09 -23.09 -2.85
C GLU A 41 18.22 -22.41 -3.91
N TRP A 42 17.32 -21.49 -3.49
CA TRP A 42 16.41 -20.79 -4.37
C TRP A 42 17.11 -19.91 -5.41
N ARG A 43 18.16 -19.21 -5.00
CA ARG A 43 18.96 -18.33 -5.86
C ARG A 43 19.60 -19.06 -7.05
N LEU A 44 19.78 -20.38 -6.96
CA LEU A 44 20.38 -21.20 -8.02
C LEU A 44 19.35 -21.67 -9.06
N ARG A 45 18.04 -21.52 -8.81
CA ARG A 45 17.01 -21.83 -9.79
C ARG A 45 17.02 -20.81 -10.91
N SER A 46 16.71 -21.28 -12.11
CA SER A 46 16.55 -20.39 -13.28
C SER A 46 15.37 -19.43 -13.10
N LEU A 47 15.36 -18.35 -13.87
CA LEU A 47 14.25 -17.40 -13.89
C LEU A 47 12.93 -18.08 -14.24
N ASP A 48 12.94 -19.02 -15.20
CA ASP A 48 11.75 -19.78 -15.61
C ASP A 48 11.21 -20.71 -14.52
N GLU A 49 12.10 -21.35 -13.75
CA GLU A 49 11.68 -22.20 -12.63
C GLU A 49 11.03 -21.36 -11.52
N ARG A 50 11.59 -20.17 -11.23
CA ARG A 50 11.00 -19.24 -10.27
C ARG A 50 9.66 -18.70 -10.77
N ALA A 51 9.56 -18.35 -12.05
CA ALA A 51 8.31 -17.90 -12.69
C ALA A 51 7.20 -18.95 -12.61
N LYS A 52 7.49 -20.23 -12.78
CA LYS A 52 6.52 -21.31 -12.62
C LYS A 52 5.93 -21.36 -11.21
N VAL A 53 6.73 -21.21 -10.18
CA VAL A 53 6.25 -21.18 -8.79
C VAL A 53 5.41 -19.92 -8.53
N VAL A 54 5.84 -18.75 -9.03
CA VAL A 54 5.07 -17.49 -8.90
C VAL A 54 3.71 -17.62 -9.61
N ALA A 55 3.64 -18.23 -10.78
CA ALA A 55 2.37 -18.52 -11.46
C ALA A 55 1.48 -19.51 -10.68
N ALA A 56 2.09 -20.50 -10.03
CA ALA A 56 1.34 -21.43 -9.16
C ALA A 56 0.78 -20.73 -7.92
N ILE A 57 1.47 -19.72 -7.38
CA ILE A 57 0.95 -18.87 -6.28
C ILE A 57 -0.29 -18.10 -6.74
N ALA A 58 -0.31 -17.52 -7.96
CA ALA A 58 -1.50 -16.87 -8.51
C ALA A 58 -2.72 -17.79 -8.54
N LYS A 59 -2.50 -19.04 -8.98
CA LYS A 59 -3.56 -20.05 -9.01
C LYS A 59 -4.05 -20.38 -7.59
N ALA A 60 -3.15 -20.65 -6.66
CA ALA A 60 -3.49 -20.99 -5.26
C ALA A 60 -4.24 -19.84 -4.56
N LEU A 61 -3.89 -18.57 -4.83
CA LEU A 61 -4.63 -17.41 -4.34
C LEU A 61 -6.09 -17.43 -4.83
N ARG A 62 -6.33 -17.71 -6.11
CA ARG A 62 -7.69 -17.79 -6.67
C ARG A 62 -8.48 -18.97 -6.11
N GLU A 63 -7.83 -20.12 -5.92
CA GLU A 63 -8.46 -21.32 -5.33
C GLU A 63 -8.89 -21.09 -3.88
N ARG A 64 -8.14 -20.30 -3.12
CA ARG A 64 -8.44 -19.97 -1.71
C ARG A 64 -9.00 -18.55 -1.54
N LYS A 65 -9.50 -17.92 -2.61
CA LYS A 65 -9.96 -16.53 -2.60
C LYS A 65 -11.02 -16.25 -1.54
N GLU A 66 -12.03 -17.09 -1.44
CA GLU A 66 -13.14 -16.86 -0.50
C GLU A 66 -12.67 -17.00 0.95
N GLU A 67 -11.86 -18.02 1.26
CA GLU A 67 -11.27 -18.21 2.59
C GLU A 67 -10.45 -16.99 3.01
N PHE A 68 -9.61 -16.48 2.12
CA PHE A 68 -8.76 -15.33 2.41
C PHE A 68 -9.58 -14.04 2.54
N ALA A 69 -10.55 -13.81 1.66
CA ALA A 69 -11.42 -12.66 1.70
C ALA A 69 -12.23 -12.60 3.01
N GLN A 70 -12.81 -13.72 3.44
CA GLN A 70 -13.55 -13.82 4.70
C GLN A 70 -12.64 -13.54 5.92
N LEU A 71 -11.41 -14.04 5.89
CA LEU A 71 -10.46 -13.77 6.96
C LEU A 71 -10.11 -12.28 7.04
N MET A 72 -9.76 -11.66 5.92
CA MET A 72 -9.45 -10.22 5.86
C MET A 72 -10.64 -9.35 6.31
N THR A 73 -11.86 -9.67 5.87
CA THR A 73 -13.06 -8.95 6.31
C THR A 73 -13.24 -9.01 7.83
N ARG A 74 -13.02 -10.18 8.43
CA ARG A 74 -13.10 -10.35 9.89
C ARG A 74 -11.97 -9.64 10.65
N GLU A 75 -10.74 -9.67 10.13
CA GLU A 75 -9.58 -9.11 10.84
C GLU A 75 -9.49 -7.58 10.73
N VAL A 76 -9.96 -6.97 9.62
CA VAL A 76 -9.76 -5.54 9.37
C VAL A 76 -11.02 -4.75 9.03
N GLY A 77 -12.18 -5.39 8.99
CA GLY A 77 -13.49 -4.72 8.83
C GLY A 77 -13.81 -4.23 7.41
N LYS A 78 -12.99 -4.55 6.41
CA LYS A 78 -13.23 -4.13 5.02
C LYS A 78 -14.38 -4.91 4.38
N LEU A 79 -15.05 -4.31 3.41
CA LEU A 79 -16.13 -4.96 2.69
C LEU A 79 -15.65 -6.27 2.05
N ILE A 80 -16.51 -7.29 2.06
CA ILE A 80 -16.17 -8.60 1.50
C ILE A 80 -15.81 -8.51 0.00
N GLU A 81 -16.46 -7.63 -0.76
CA GLU A 81 -16.13 -7.42 -2.17
C GLU A 81 -14.77 -6.74 -2.36
N ASP A 82 -14.40 -5.80 -1.47
CA ASP A 82 -13.06 -5.21 -1.48
C ASP A 82 -11.99 -6.27 -1.15
N SER A 83 -12.30 -7.18 -0.21
CA SER A 83 -11.41 -8.30 0.13
C SER A 83 -11.24 -9.28 -1.04
N ARG A 84 -12.32 -9.62 -1.75
CA ARG A 84 -12.27 -10.46 -2.95
C ARG A 84 -11.47 -9.81 -4.08
N THR A 85 -11.66 -8.50 -4.26
CA THR A 85 -10.92 -7.69 -5.24
C THR A 85 -9.43 -7.64 -4.90
N GLU A 86 -9.09 -7.52 -3.62
CA GLU A 86 -7.69 -7.53 -3.17
C GLU A 86 -7.00 -8.86 -3.50
N VAL A 87 -7.64 -10.02 -3.25
CA VAL A 87 -7.06 -11.32 -3.59
C VAL A 87 -6.86 -11.46 -5.11
N GLU A 88 -7.80 -10.97 -5.92
CA GLU A 88 -7.65 -11.02 -7.39
C GLU A 88 -6.53 -10.09 -7.88
N LEU A 89 -6.39 -8.88 -7.31
CA LEU A 89 -5.25 -8.00 -7.59
C LEU A 89 -3.92 -8.71 -7.25
N CYS A 90 -3.86 -9.38 -6.11
CA CYS A 90 -2.69 -10.17 -5.70
C CYS A 90 -2.34 -11.27 -6.71
N ALA A 91 -3.33 -12.01 -7.18
CA ALA A 91 -3.15 -13.03 -8.20
C ALA A 91 -2.68 -12.42 -9.54
N ALA A 92 -3.26 -11.28 -9.94
CA ALA A 92 -2.84 -10.57 -11.15
C ALA A 92 -1.39 -10.05 -11.07
N ILE A 93 -0.94 -9.62 -9.89
CA ILE A 93 0.48 -9.25 -9.65
C ILE A 93 1.39 -10.46 -9.83
N CYS A 94 1.01 -11.61 -9.30
CA CYS A 94 1.77 -12.86 -9.50
C CYS A 94 1.82 -13.26 -10.99
N ASP A 95 0.69 -13.20 -11.71
CA ASP A 95 0.63 -13.51 -13.15
C ASP A 95 1.53 -12.58 -13.97
N TYR A 96 1.45 -11.26 -13.69
CA TYR A 96 2.31 -10.26 -14.33
C TYR A 96 3.80 -10.56 -14.07
N THR A 97 4.14 -10.79 -12.80
CA THR A 97 5.51 -11.05 -12.38
C THR A 97 6.06 -12.35 -12.98
N ALA A 98 5.25 -13.41 -13.02
CA ALA A 98 5.64 -14.66 -13.66
C ALA A 98 5.89 -14.50 -15.17
N LYS A 99 5.07 -13.68 -15.84
CA LYS A 99 5.16 -13.44 -17.28
C LYS A 99 6.31 -12.50 -17.66
N GLN A 100 6.49 -11.41 -16.93
CA GLN A 100 7.44 -10.35 -17.28
C GLN A 100 8.78 -10.45 -16.54
N GLY A 101 8.80 -11.13 -15.39
CA GLY A 101 9.98 -11.25 -14.53
C GLY A 101 11.21 -11.83 -15.24
N PRO A 102 11.09 -12.95 -16.00
CA PRO A 102 12.22 -13.49 -16.72
C PRO A 102 12.89 -12.49 -17.66
N ALA A 103 12.12 -11.77 -18.44
CA ALA A 103 12.66 -10.76 -19.37
C ALA A 103 13.23 -9.53 -18.65
N ALA A 104 12.54 -9.06 -17.57
CA ALA A 104 12.99 -7.90 -16.81
C ALA A 104 14.28 -8.12 -16.03
N LEU A 105 14.57 -9.37 -15.62
CA LEU A 105 15.74 -9.75 -14.83
C LEU A 105 16.83 -10.44 -15.66
N ALA A 106 16.64 -10.62 -16.97
CA ALA A 106 17.64 -11.19 -17.87
C ALA A 106 18.92 -10.35 -17.90
N ASP A 107 20.02 -11.01 -18.24
CA ASP A 107 21.28 -10.33 -18.48
C ASP A 107 21.18 -9.40 -19.71
N GLU A 108 21.82 -8.24 -19.62
CA GLU A 108 21.88 -7.24 -20.69
C GLU A 108 23.32 -7.17 -21.20
N GLU A 109 23.53 -7.48 -22.49
CA GLU A 109 24.83 -7.28 -23.12
C GLU A 109 24.99 -5.81 -23.50
N ARG A 110 26.22 -5.29 -23.34
CA ARG A 110 26.59 -3.91 -23.69
C ARG A 110 27.94 -3.89 -24.36
N ASP A 111 28.07 -3.10 -25.44
CA ASP A 111 29.34 -2.86 -26.09
C ASP A 111 30.26 -2.07 -25.17
N VAL A 112 31.48 -2.58 -25.00
CA VAL A 112 32.54 -1.92 -24.25
C VAL A 112 33.83 -2.00 -25.10
N GLU A 113 34.57 -0.91 -25.21
CA GLU A 113 35.79 -0.87 -26.01
C GLU A 113 36.75 -2.02 -25.65
N GLY A 114 37.08 -2.86 -26.67
CA GLY A 114 37.94 -4.03 -26.54
C GLY A 114 37.38 -5.17 -25.67
N ALA A 115 36.07 -5.20 -25.40
CA ALA A 115 35.45 -6.20 -24.53
C ALA A 115 33.91 -6.31 -24.75
N THR A 116 33.33 -7.38 -24.24
CA THR A 116 31.86 -7.49 -24.02
C THR A 116 31.55 -7.16 -22.56
N GLY A 117 30.64 -6.25 -22.35
CA GLY A 117 30.05 -5.95 -21.02
C GLY A 117 28.76 -6.76 -20.81
N ILE A 118 28.56 -7.27 -19.60
CA ILE A 118 27.28 -7.89 -19.20
C ILE A 118 26.81 -7.19 -17.93
N VAL A 119 25.53 -6.77 -17.92
CA VAL A 119 24.84 -6.32 -16.71
C VAL A 119 23.90 -7.44 -16.27
N THR A 120 24.12 -8.00 -15.08
CA THR A 120 23.28 -9.07 -14.51
C THR A 120 22.56 -8.62 -13.26
N HIS A 121 21.36 -9.17 -13.01
CA HIS A 121 20.50 -8.86 -11.89
C HIS A 121 20.50 -10.02 -10.88
N SER A 122 21.44 -9.99 -9.94
CA SER A 122 21.61 -11.06 -8.96
C SER A 122 20.80 -10.82 -7.69
N PRO A 123 20.22 -11.87 -7.03
CA PRO A 123 19.58 -11.72 -5.75
C PRO A 123 20.56 -11.25 -4.66
N ILE A 124 20.09 -10.48 -3.71
CA ILE A 124 20.92 -9.89 -2.64
C ILE A 124 20.91 -10.70 -1.33
N GLY A 125 19.88 -11.51 -1.08
CA GLY A 125 19.74 -12.27 0.16
C GLY A 125 18.31 -12.28 0.68
N VAL A 126 18.14 -12.13 1.99
CA VAL A 126 16.83 -12.08 2.63
C VAL A 126 16.33 -10.63 2.68
N VAL A 127 15.10 -10.41 2.20
CA VAL A 127 14.40 -9.11 2.25
C VAL A 127 13.37 -9.16 3.38
N TYR A 128 13.43 -8.19 4.28
CA TYR A 128 12.51 -8.08 5.40
C TYR A 128 11.42 -7.05 5.14
N GLY A 129 10.15 -7.47 5.16
CA GLY A 129 8.99 -6.62 4.99
C GLY A 129 8.25 -6.38 6.30
N ILE A 130 8.01 -5.11 6.63
CA ILE A 130 7.18 -4.65 7.74
C ILE A 130 5.93 -4.03 7.13
N GLN A 131 4.77 -4.72 7.28
CA GLN A 131 3.59 -4.40 6.49
C GLN A 131 2.38 -4.05 7.36
N PRO A 132 1.56 -3.06 6.96
CA PRO A 132 0.40 -2.60 7.70
C PRO A 132 -0.83 -3.50 7.43
N TRP A 133 -1.90 -3.19 8.12
CA TRP A 133 -3.15 -3.94 8.16
C TRP A 133 -4.16 -3.60 7.04
N ASN A 134 -4.02 -2.48 6.36
CA ASN A 134 -5.09 -1.96 5.50
C ASN A 134 -5.35 -2.78 4.22
N PHE A 135 -4.34 -3.47 3.72
CA PHE A 135 -4.44 -4.48 2.65
C PHE A 135 -3.62 -5.71 3.03
N PRO A 136 -4.18 -6.63 3.85
CA PRO A 136 -3.41 -7.72 4.43
C PRO A 136 -2.73 -8.65 3.44
N ALA A 137 -3.35 -8.92 2.30
CA ALA A 137 -2.76 -9.72 1.23
C ALA A 137 -1.82 -8.87 0.35
N TYR A 138 -2.32 -7.74 -0.16
CA TYR A 138 -1.63 -6.94 -1.16
C TYR A 138 -0.31 -6.36 -0.66
N GLN A 139 -0.27 -5.82 0.56
CA GLN A 139 0.95 -5.26 1.13
C GLN A 139 2.07 -6.30 1.24
N ALA A 140 1.74 -7.53 1.63
CA ALA A 140 2.71 -8.61 1.73
C ALA A 140 3.15 -9.14 0.34
N ILE A 141 2.21 -9.27 -0.60
CA ILE A 141 2.48 -9.79 -1.95
C ILE A 141 3.27 -8.79 -2.78
N ARG A 142 2.99 -7.51 -2.67
CA ARG A 142 3.58 -6.44 -3.47
C ARG A 142 5.12 -6.49 -3.47
N TYR A 143 5.76 -6.61 -2.32
CA TYR A 143 7.21 -6.70 -2.24
C TYR A 143 7.74 -8.15 -2.35
N SER A 144 6.98 -9.13 -1.79
CA SER A 144 7.49 -10.50 -1.67
C SER A 144 7.58 -11.21 -3.01
N ILE A 145 6.57 -11.05 -3.89
CA ILE A 145 6.56 -11.72 -5.20
C ILE A 145 7.67 -11.22 -6.10
N ALA A 146 7.92 -9.92 -6.15
CA ALA A 146 9.06 -9.35 -6.87
C ALA A 146 10.40 -9.86 -6.31
N SER A 147 10.54 -9.90 -4.98
CA SER A 147 11.73 -10.41 -4.30
C SER A 147 11.96 -11.90 -4.56
N LEU A 148 10.92 -12.73 -4.51
CA LEU A 148 11.00 -14.16 -4.83
C LEU A 148 11.35 -14.41 -6.30
N MET A 149 10.75 -13.64 -7.23
CA MET A 149 11.09 -13.70 -8.65
C MET A 149 12.56 -13.33 -8.90
N ALA A 150 13.07 -12.32 -8.19
CA ALA A 150 14.49 -11.94 -8.25
C ALA A 150 15.43 -13.00 -7.63
N GLY A 151 14.90 -13.97 -6.89
CA GLY A 151 15.68 -15.06 -6.27
C GLY A 151 16.05 -14.83 -4.82
N ASN A 152 15.44 -13.84 -4.14
CA ASN A 152 15.65 -13.55 -2.72
C ASN A 152 14.81 -14.45 -1.81
N GLY A 153 15.20 -14.57 -0.54
CA GLY A 153 14.37 -15.02 0.56
C GLY A 153 13.56 -13.85 1.11
N VAL A 154 12.46 -14.13 1.80
CA VAL A 154 11.53 -13.10 2.26
C VAL A 154 11.08 -13.35 3.70
N LEU A 155 11.06 -12.30 4.50
CA LEU A 155 10.49 -12.29 5.85
C LEU A 155 9.35 -11.27 5.92
N LEU A 156 8.27 -11.63 6.58
CA LEU A 156 7.12 -10.76 6.84
C LEU A 156 6.91 -10.55 8.33
N LYS A 157 6.95 -9.30 8.79
CA LYS A 157 6.29 -8.86 10.01
C LYS A 157 5.01 -8.12 9.63
N HIS A 158 3.89 -8.78 9.79
CA HIS A 158 2.59 -8.14 9.55
C HIS A 158 2.16 -7.30 10.76
N ALA A 159 1.20 -6.38 10.54
CA ALA A 159 0.49 -5.74 11.64
C ALA A 159 -0.25 -6.80 12.48
N GLU A 160 -0.34 -6.57 13.78
CA GLU A 160 -0.91 -7.54 14.73
C GLU A 160 -2.37 -7.87 14.43
N SER A 161 -3.15 -6.87 13.97
CA SER A 161 -4.56 -7.03 13.63
C SER A 161 -4.84 -8.00 12.47
N CYS A 162 -3.85 -8.31 11.63
CA CYS A 162 -3.98 -9.21 10.48
C CYS A 162 -2.97 -10.37 10.48
N THR A 163 -2.66 -10.86 11.68
CA THR A 163 -1.73 -11.99 11.89
C THR A 163 -2.20 -13.26 11.17
N GLY A 164 -3.49 -13.59 11.24
CA GLY A 164 -4.06 -14.75 10.54
C GLY A 164 -3.88 -14.65 9.02
N SER A 165 -4.09 -13.47 8.44
CA SER A 165 -3.84 -13.19 7.03
C SER A 165 -2.39 -13.45 6.61
N GLY A 166 -1.42 -13.03 7.43
CA GLY A 166 0.00 -13.30 7.17
C GLY A 166 0.36 -14.78 7.21
N LEU A 167 -0.20 -15.52 8.16
CA LEU A 167 -0.01 -16.98 8.27
C LEU A 167 -0.67 -17.73 7.12
N LEU A 168 -1.90 -17.36 6.75
CA LEU A 168 -2.61 -17.93 5.61
C LEU A 168 -1.84 -17.70 4.30
N LEU A 169 -1.25 -16.53 4.12
CA LEU A 169 -0.45 -16.24 2.93
C LEU A 169 0.79 -17.16 2.85
N ARG A 170 1.48 -17.42 3.96
CA ARG A 170 2.57 -18.40 4.00
C ARG A 170 2.09 -19.79 3.56
N ASP A 171 0.96 -20.23 4.09
CA ASP A 171 0.42 -21.54 3.77
C ASP A 171 0.01 -21.65 2.27
N ILE A 172 -0.52 -20.56 1.69
CA ILE A 172 -0.79 -20.45 0.25
C ILE A 172 0.49 -20.58 -0.57
N TYR A 173 1.56 -19.88 -0.19
CA TYR A 173 2.83 -19.93 -0.89
C TYR A 173 3.47 -21.32 -0.85
N GLU A 174 3.51 -21.95 0.32
CA GLU A 174 4.04 -23.30 0.48
C GLU A 174 3.21 -24.34 -0.29
N SER A 175 1.87 -24.24 -0.28
CA SER A 175 0.99 -25.12 -1.05
C SER A 175 1.17 -24.99 -2.57
N ALA A 176 1.60 -23.83 -3.05
CA ALA A 176 1.93 -23.55 -4.45
C ALA A 176 3.32 -24.06 -4.86
N GLY A 177 4.08 -24.67 -3.95
CA GLY A 177 5.41 -25.24 -4.21
C GLY A 177 6.58 -24.29 -3.93
N LEU A 178 6.35 -23.17 -3.22
CA LEU A 178 7.45 -22.37 -2.68
C LEU A 178 8.23 -23.20 -1.64
N PRO A 179 9.57 -23.25 -1.70
CA PRO A 179 10.35 -23.97 -0.69
C PRO A 179 10.02 -23.52 0.73
N LYS A 180 9.81 -24.49 1.61
CA LYS A 180 9.51 -24.23 3.02
C LYS A 180 10.58 -23.35 3.66
N GLY A 181 10.12 -22.35 4.40
CA GLY A 181 10.98 -21.37 5.07
C GLY A 181 11.46 -20.22 4.18
N LEU A 182 11.36 -20.29 2.85
CA LEU A 182 11.79 -19.19 1.96
C LEU A 182 10.95 -17.92 2.20
N PHE A 183 9.67 -18.06 2.55
CA PHE A 183 8.81 -17.00 3.04
C PHE A 183 8.54 -17.25 4.53
N GLY A 184 9.19 -16.48 5.39
CA GLY A 184 9.06 -16.57 6.85
C GLY A 184 8.12 -15.51 7.41
N VAL A 185 7.19 -15.90 8.30
CA VAL A 185 6.34 -14.96 9.03
C VAL A 185 6.85 -14.83 10.45
N LEU A 186 7.08 -13.59 10.89
CA LEU A 186 7.64 -13.23 12.19
C LEU A 186 6.55 -12.65 13.09
N LEU A 187 6.14 -13.38 14.11
CA LEU A 187 5.23 -12.92 15.16
C LEU A 187 6.07 -12.28 16.29
N ILE A 188 6.51 -11.06 16.08
CA ILE A 188 7.48 -10.37 16.94
C ILE A 188 7.03 -8.95 17.29
N THR A 189 7.55 -8.45 18.40
CA THR A 189 7.33 -7.07 18.85
C THR A 189 8.11 -6.07 18.00
N HIS A 190 7.87 -4.77 18.22
CA HIS A 190 8.65 -3.70 17.57
C HIS A 190 10.13 -3.73 17.97
N ASP A 191 10.43 -4.05 19.22
CA ASP A 191 11.83 -4.12 19.69
C ASP A 191 12.59 -5.27 19.03
N GLN A 192 11.98 -6.45 18.94
CA GLN A 192 12.55 -7.58 18.21
C GLN A 192 12.71 -7.28 16.70
N SER A 193 11.78 -6.52 16.11
CA SER A 193 11.89 -6.09 14.72
C SER A 193 13.16 -5.27 14.44
N ASN A 194 13.61 -4.47 15.40
CA ASN A 194 14.87 -3.73 15.28
C ASN A 194 16.08 -4.67 15.14
N ALA A 195 16.12 -5.75 15.92
CA ALA A 195 17.18 -6.76 15.83
C ALA A 195 17.17 -7.49 14.47
N ILE A 196 15.96 -7.72 13.89
CA ILE A 196 15.85 -8.29 12.53
C ILE A 196 16.42 -7.33 11.48
N VAL A 197 16.15 -6.02 11.59
CA VAL A 197 16.72 -5.02 10.69
C VAL A 197 18.26 -5.02 10.73
N GLU A 198 18.84 -5.23 11.89
CA GLU A 198 20.30 -5.23 12.10
C GLU A 198 20.96 -6.57 11.75
N ASN A 199 20.21 -7.67 11.66
CA ASN A 199 20.74 -9.01 11.40
C ASN A 199 21.48 -9.11 10.06
N ASP A 200 22.71 -9.63 10.03
CA ASP A 200 23.58 -9.71 8.87
C ASP A 200 23.03 -10.55 7.70
N LEU A 201 22.16 -11.51 7.96
CA LEU A 201 21.51 -12.34 6.93
C LEU A 201 20.38 -11.57 6.22
N VAL A 202 19.84 -10.53 6.82
CA VAL A 202 18.86 -9.61 6.21
C VAL A 202 19.63 -8.56 5.41
N ARG A 203 19.33 -8.43 4.13
CA ARG A 203 20.09 -7.60 3.18
C ARG A 203 19.36 -6.35 2.72
N ALA A 204 18.05 -6.31 2.88
CA ALA A 204 17.21 -5.15 2.59
C ALA A 204 15.97 -5.15 3.46
N VAL A 205 15.33 -3.99 3.57
CA VAL A 205 14.11 -3.79 4.36
C VAL A 205 13.10 -3.02 3.52
N THR A 206 11.85 -3.47 3.50
CA THR A 206 10.73 -2.66 3.00
C THR A 206 9.75 -2.40 4.13
N LEU A 207 9.27 -1.16 4.22
CA LEU A 207 8.25 -0.79 5.19
C LEU A 207 7.14 -0.01 4.50
N THR A 208 5.91 -0.45 4.73
CA THR A 208 4.72 0.35 4.48
C THR A 208 4.10 0.74 5.82
N GLY A 209 3.84 2.03 6.03
CA GLY A 209 3.28 2.48 7.30
C GLY A 209 3.31 4.00 7.49
N SER A 210 3.38 4.44 8.75
CA SER A 210 3.42 5.87 9.07
C SER A 210 4.79 6.50 8.77
N GLU A 211 4.82 7.81 8.54
CA GLU A 211 6.05 8.60 8.36
C GLU A 211 7.05 8.38 9.51
N THR A 212 6.56 8.37 10.75
CA THR A 212 7.41 8.14 11.94
C THR A 212 8.06 6.75 11.92
N ALA A 213 7.29 5.71 11.59
CA ALA A 213 7.83 4.35 11.46
C ALA A 213 8.86 4.26 10.34
N GLY A 214 8.57 4.90 9.18
CA GLY A 214 9.49 4.98 8.04
C GLY A 214 10.83 5.59 8.41
N ARG A 215 10.83 6.74 9.07
CA ARG A 215 12.05 7.42 9.55
C ARG A 215 12.86 6.55 10.50
N THR A 216 12.20 5.88 11.44
CA THR A 216 12.86 4.99 12.40
C THR A 216 13.52 3.80 11.73
N VAL A 217 12.80 3.11 10.84
CA VAL A 217 13.31 1.93 10.12
C VAL A 217 14.43 2.32 9.15
N ALA A 218 14.26 3.42 8.41
CA ALA A 218 15.28 3.90 7.49
C ALA A 218 16.58 4.27 8.20
N ALA A 219 16.51 4.93 9.36
CA ALA A 219 17.69 5.27 10.14
C ALA A 219 18.46 4.02 10.58
N LYS A 220 17.77 2.98 11.06
CA LYS A 220 18.37 1.71 11.47
C LYS A 220 18.95 0.93 10.28
N ALA A 221 18.19 0.81 9.19
CA ALA A 221 18.65 0.14 7.98
C ALA A 221 19.86 0.86 7.36
N GLY A 222 19.85 2.20 7.35
CA GLY A 222 20.97 3.01 6.89
C GLY A 222 22.23 2.82 7.73
N ALA A 223 22.10 2.76 9.06
CA ALA A 223 23.19 2.46 9.97
C ALA A 223 23.80 1.06 9.70
N ALA A 224 22.96 0.10 9.28
CA ALA A 224 23.38 -1.25 8.89
C ALA A 224 23.74 -1.38 7.40
N LEU A 225 23.81 -0.28 6.64
CA LEU A 225 24.10 -0.24 5.19
C LEU A 225 23.17 -1.11 4.34
N LYS A 226 21.88 -1.17 4.70
CA LYS A 226 20.84 -1.94 4.00
C LYS A 226 19.98 -1.05 3.13
N LYS A 227 19.71 -1.51 1.90
CA LYS A 227 18.76 -0.86 1.00
C LYS A 227 17.36 -0.88 1.61
N THR A 228 16.61 0.21 1.42
CA THR A 228 15.22 0.32 1.88
C THR A 228 14.30 0.76 0.76
N VAL A 229 13.04 0.27 0.84
CA VAL A 229 11.88 0.84 0.15
C VAL A 229 10.91 1.30 1.23
N LEU A 230 10.43 2.53 1.13
CA LEU A 230 9.50 3.11 2.07
C LEU A 230 8.23 3.56 1.34
N GLU A 231 7.10 3.01 1.74
CA GLU A 231 5.77 3.41 1.32
C GLU A 231 5.02 3.95 2.54
N LEU A 232 4.85 5.27 2.59
CA LEU A 232 4.39 5.94 3.81
C LEU A 232 3.02 6.60 3.60
N GLY A 233 2.66 7.53 4.51
CA GLY A 233 1.41 8.25 4.45
C GLY A 233 1.26 9.14 3.22
N SER A 234 0.06 9.57 2.97
CA SER A 234 -0.28 10.42 1.83
C SER A 234 -1.45 11.35 2.16
N ASN A 235 -1.52 12.45 1.45
CA ASN A 235 -2.69 13.33 1.44
C ASN A 235 -3.04 13.68 -0.02
N ASP A 236 -3.37 12.66 -0.80
CA ASP A 236 -3.49 12.71 -2.26
C ASP A 236 -4.54 13.74 -2.71
N ALA A 237 -4.12 14.59 -3.62
CA ALA A 237 -4.92 15.66 -4.18
C ALA A 237 -5.59 15.24 -5.50
N TYR A 238 -6.89 15.45 -5.59
CA TYR A 238 -7.67 15.26 -6.81
C TYR A 238 -8.20 16.62 -7.28
N LEU A 239 -7.70 17.06 -8.44
CA LEU A 239 -7.98 18.38 -9.00
C LEU A 239 -9.19 18.29 -9.92
N VAL A 240 -10.23 19.10 -9.67
CA VAL A 240 -11.39 19.25 -10.55
C VAL A 240 -11.27 20.60 -11.26
N LEU A 241 -10.74 20.55 -12.48
CA LEU A 241 -10.43 21.73 -13.29
C LEU A 241 -11.69 22.35 -13.89
N ASP A 242 -11.57 23.55 -14.46
CA ASP A 242 -12.69 24.33 -15.00
C ASP A 242 -13.49 23.60 -16.09
N ASP A 243 -12.84 22.77 -16.88
CA ASP A 243 -13.43 22.01 -17.97
C ASP A 243 -13.79 20.56 -17.60
N ALA A 244 -13.65 20.17 -16.33
CA ALA A 244 -13.94 18.81 -15.86
C ALA A 244 -15.38 18.38 -16.17
N ASP A 245 -15.55 17.09 -16.42
CA ASP A 245 -16.86 16.45 -16.33
C ASP A 245 -17.22 16.28 -14.85
N LEU A 246 -18.17 17.10 -14.40
CA LEU A 246 -18.47 17.20 -12.97
C LEU A 246 -19.09 15.91 -12.41
N ASP A 247 -19.97 15.27 -13.15
CA ASP A 247 -20.64 14.03 -12.72
C ASP A 247 -19.61 12.91 -12.59
N LEU A 248 -18.74 12.75 -13.59
CA LEU A 248 -17.64 11.78 -13.54
C LEU A 248 -16.70 12.08 -12.36
N ALA A 249 -16.35 13.35 -12.15
CA ALA A 249 -15.47 13.75 -11.05
C ALA A 249 -16.07 13.42 -9.69
N VAL A 250 -17.34 13.75 -9.45
CA VAL A 250 -18.04 13.46 -8.21
C VAL A 250 -18.11 11.94 -7.96
N GLU A 251 -18.53 11.15 -8.95
CA GLU A 251 -18.67 9.70 -8.81
C GLU A 251 -17.31 9.03 -8.50
N THR A 252 -16.28 9.41 -9.25
CA THR A 252 -14.93 8.87 -9.08
C THR A 252 -14.34 9.27 -7.74
N CYS A 253 -14.52 10.52 -7.31
CA CYS A 253 -14.03 11.01 -6.03
C CYS A 253 -14.75 10.35 -4.83
N VAL A 254 -16.06 10.12 -4.92
CA VAL A 254 -16.82 9.36 -3.91
C VAL A 254 -16.28 7.94 -3.79
N LYS A 255 -16.18 7.23 -4.91
CA LYS A 255 -15.60 5.88 -4.95
C LYS A 255 -14.17 5.85 -4.40
N GLY A 256 -13.33 6.79 -4.86
CA GLY A 256 -11.93 6.88 -4.45
C GLY A 256 -11.75 7.22 -2.97
N ARG A 257 -12.70 7.94 -2.33
CA ARG A 257 -12.63 8.23 -0.90
C ARG A 257 -13.10 7.07 -0.04
N LEU A 258 -14.12 6.33 -0.47
CA LEU A 258 -14.75 5.29 0.32
C LEU A 258 -14.11 3.90 0.15
N PHE A 259 -13.31 3.70 -0.91
CA PHE A 259 -12.65 2.43 -1.15
C PHE A 259 -11.87 1.97 0.10
N ASN A 260 -12.05 0.71 0.48
CA ASN A 260 -11.49 0.12 1.71
C ASN A 260 -11.84 0.92 2.98
N ASN A 261 -13.10 1.35 3.13
CA ASN A 261 -13.58 2.20 4.23
C ASN A 261 -12.75 3.49 4.40
N GLY A 262 -12.17 4.01 3.32
CA GLY A 262 -11.29 5.18 3.35
C GLY A 262 -9.89 4.92 3.90
N GLN A 263 -9.53 3.66 4.20
CA GLN A 263 -8.26 3.26 4.84
C GLN A 263 -7.19 2.85 3.80
N THR A 264 -7.00 3.69 2.78
CA THR A 264 -6.04 3.46 1.71
C THR A 264 -5.07 4.63 1.59
N CYS A 265 -3.77 4.34 1.45
CA CYS A 265 -2.77 5.40 1.27
C CYS A 265 -2.99 6.21 -0.01
N VAL A 266 -3.41 5.59 -1.11
CA VAL A 266 -3.68 6.25 -2.41
C VAL A 266 -5.14 6.68 -2.59
N ASN A 267 -5.95 6.73 -1.54
CA ASN A 267 -7.31 7.25 -1.64
C ASN A 267 -7.31 8.73 -2.04
N ALA A 268 -8.33 9.13 -2.80
CA ALA A 268 -8.65 10.53 -3.01
C ALA A 268 -8.99 11.18 -1.65
N LYS A 269 -8.20 12.13 -1.18
CA LYS A 269 -8.33 12.71 0.16
C LYS A 269 -8.66 14.19 0.13
N ARG A 270 -7.88 15.00 -0.63
CA ARG A 270 -8.11 16.41 -0.84
C ARG A 270 -8.72 16.63 -2.21
N PHE A 271 -9.93 17.13 -2.26
CA PHE A 271 -10.62 17.48 -3.50
C PHE A 271 -10.45 18.97 -3.74
N ILE A 272 -9.56 19.32 -4.66
CA ILE A 272 -9.22 20.69 -4.99
C ILE A 272 -10.04 21.10 -6.20
N VAL A 273 -11.07 21.91 -5.97
CA VAL A 273 -12.10 22.24 -6.97
C VAL A 273 -12.00 23.71 -7.31
N THR A 274 -11.92 24.01 -8.61
CA THR A 274 -11.88 25.39 -9.10
C THR A 274 -13.18 26.15 -8.76
N GLN A 275 -13.05 27.47 -8.60
CA GLN A 275 -14.18 28.35 -8.22
C GLN A 275 -15.42 28.12 -9.07
N LYS A 276 -15.25 27.85 -10.35
CA LYS A 276 -16.35 27.61 -11.30
C LYS A 276 -17.19 26.38 -10.93
N ASN A 277 -16.55 25.31 -10.50
CA ASN A 277 -17.20 24.02 -10.24
C ASN A 277 -17.50 23.78 -8.76
N TYR A 278 -16.95 24.60 -7.85
CA TYR A 278 -16.91 24.34 -6.42
C TYR A 278 -18.28 24.08 -5.79
N ASP A 279 -19.20 25.02 -5.94
CA ASP A 279 -20.50 24.95 -5.23
C ASP A 279 -21.34 23.75 -5.75
N ALA A 280 -21.30 23.48 -7.05
CA ALA A 280 -21.98 22.34 -7.66
C ALA A 280 -21.32 21.00 -7.22
N PHE A 281 -19.98 20.94 -7.18
CA PHE A 281 -19.26 19.78 -6.72
C PHE A 281 -19.58 19.48 -5.24
N VAL A 282 -19.51 20.48 -4.36
CA VAL A 282 -19.77 20.35 -2.92
C VAL A 282 -21.18 19.81 -2.69
N ALA A 283 -22.20 20.38 -3.36
CA ALA A 283 -23.58 19.96 -3.21
C ALA A 283 -23.79 18.50 -3.66
N ALA A 284 -23.29 18.14 -4.85
CA ALA A 284 -23.42 16.78 -5.39
C ALA A 284 -22.64 15.75 -4.55
N TYR A 285 -21.42 16.08 -4.11
CA TYR A 285 -20.59 15.22 -3.32
C TYR A 285 -21.17 14.96 -1.92
N ALA A 286 -21.63 16.01 -1.24
CA ALA A 286 -22.28 15.90 0.08
C ALA A 286 -23.53 15.03 0.01
N SER A 287 -24.38 15.24 -1.01
CA SER A 287 -25.61 14.43 -1.21
C SER A 287 -25.30 12.95 -1.39
N LYS A 288 -24.24 12.60 -2.16
CA LYS A 288 -23.82 11.20 -2.33
C LYS A 288 -23.26 10.61 -1.03
N PHE A 289 -22.50 11.38 -0.25
CA PHE A 289 -21.95 10.92 1.03
C PHE A 289 -23.02 10.72 2.11
N GLU A 290 -24.05 11.56 2.13
CA GLU A 290 -25.19 11.42 3.04
C GLU A 290 -26.00 10.14 2.78
N ALA A 291 -26.02 9.67 1.53
CA ALA A 291 -26.72 8.45 1.11
C ALA A 291 -25.94 7.15 1.39
N ILE A 292 -24.69 7.22 1.86
CA ILE A 292 -23.84 6.03 2.08
C ILE A 292 -24.38 5.17 3.21
N LYS A 293 -24.62 3.90 2.88
CA LYS A 293 -25.11 2.90 3.83
C LYS A 293 -23.98 2.23 4.58
N MET A 294 -23.92 2.48 5.87
CA MET A 294 -22.96 1.89 6.80
C MET A 294 -23.56 0.64 7.48
N GLY A 295 -22.83 -0.48 7.50
CA GLY A 295 -23.36 -1.72 8.05
C GLY A 295 -22.37 -2.88 8.13
N ASP A 296 -22.91 -4.11 8.20
CA ASP A 296 -22.12 -5.34 8.16
C ASP A 296 -21.33 -5.44 6.85
N PRO A 297 -20.00 -5.58 6.90
CA PRO A 297 -19.18 -5.67 5.71
C PRO A 297 -19.46 -6.89 4.81
N ASN A 298 -20.19 -7.88 5.29
CA ASN A 298 -20.65 -9.04 4.51
C ASN A 298 -21.98 -8.82 3.80
N ALA A 299 -22.74 -7.80 4.16
CA ALA A 299 -24.05 -7.54 3.55
C ALA A 299 -23.85 -6.85 2.17
N ALA A 300 -24.59 -7.35 1.17
CA ALA A 300 -24.43 -6.92 -0.22
C ALA A 300 -24.79 -5.45 -0.48
N ASP A 301 -25.57 -4.83 0.39
CA ASP A 301 -26.01 -3.45 0.28
C ASP A 301 -25.21 -2.48 1.20
N THR A 302 -24.23 -2.99 1.93
CA THR A 302 -23.31 -2.17 2.73
C THR A 302 -22.28 -1.51 1.83
N GLN A 303 -22.09 -0.21 2.00
CA GLN A 303 -21.12 0.60 1.25
C GLN A 303 -19.95 1.08 2.11
N LEU A 304 -20.10 1.00 3.45
CA LEU A 304 -19.09 1.40 4.41
C LEU A 304 -19.13 0.47 5.63
N GLY A 305 -18.03 -0.22 5.87
CA GLY A 305 -17.82 -1.08 7.04
C GLY A 305 -17.18 -0.32 8.22
N PRO A 306 -16.84 -1.04 9.32
CA PRO A 306 -16.10 -0.43 10.44
C PRO A 306 -14.65 -0.14 10.07
N LEU A 307 -14.01 0.77 10.80
CA LEU A 307 -12.56 0.95 10.78
C LEU A 307 -11.86 -0.19 11.52
N VAL A 308 -10.58 -0.36 11.29
CA VAL A 308 -9.82 -1.51 11.81
C VAL A 308 -9.74 -1.58 13.33
N SER A 309 -9.79 -0.45 14.02
CA SER A 309 -9.67 -0.38 15.48
C SER A 309 -10.30 0.88 16.05
N GLU A 310 -10.64 0.83 17.33
CA GLU A 310 -11.09 1.99 18.11
C GLU A 310 -10.09 3.14 18.01
N ALA A 311 -8.80 2.87 18.19
CA ALA A 311 -7.76 3.89 18.14
C ALA A 311 -7.69 4.61 16.76
N GLN A 312 -7.93 3.91 15.65
CA GLN A 312 -7.98 4.54 14.32
C GLN A 312 -9.26 5.37 14.14
N ARG A 313 -10.39 4.90 14.65
CA ARG A 313 -11.65 5.65 14.66
C ARG A 313 -11.51 6.96 15.45
N ASP A 314 -10.97 6.86 16.66
CA ASP A 314 -10.85 7.99 17.57
C ASP A 314 -9.85 9.04 17.06
N LYS A 315 -8.74 8.57 16.48
CA LYS A 315 -7.76 9.44 15.80
C LYS A 315 -8.41 10.22 14.65
N LEU A 316 -9.18 9.54 13.80
CA LEU A 316 -9.89 10.21 12.71
C LEU A 316 -10.89 11.23 13.24
N HIS A 317 -11.66 10.87 14.27
CA HIS A 317 -12.62 11.75 14.89
C HIS A 317 -11.95 13.01 15.48
N GLU A 318 -10.83 12.86 16.17
CA GLU A 318 -10.03 13.98 16.66
C GLU A 318 -9.57 14.90 15.52
N GLN A 319 -9.07 14.33 14.42
CA GLN A 319 -8.64 15.09 13.25
C GLN A 319 -9.81 15.88 12.61
N VAL A 320 -10.97 15.25 12.47
CA VAL A 320 -12.19 15.91 11.94
C VAL A 320 -12.65 17.04 12.87
N THR A 321 -12.81 16.76 14.16
CA THR A 321 -13.23 17.74 15.16
C THR A 321 -12.29 18.94 15.23
N LYS A 322 -10.98 18.69 15.19
CA LYS A 322 -9.97 19.74 15.18
C LYS A 322 -10.05 20.59 13.91
N SER A 323 -10.25 19.98 12.76
CA SER A 323 -10.41 20.72 11.49
C SER A 323 -11.64 21.62 11.53
N VAL A 324 -12.76 21.15 12.08
CA VAL A 324 -13.98 21.97 12.28
C VAL A 324 -13.70 23.14 13.22
N SER A 325 -13.03 22.89 14.36
CA SER A 325 -12.67 23.96 15.31
C SER A 325 -11.72 25.01 14.71
N GLN A 326 -10.96 24.63 13.69
CA GLN A 326 -10.07 25.49 12.92
C GLN A 326 -10.77 26.24 11.77
N GLY A 327 -12.07 26.01 11.56
CA GLY A 327 -12.89 26.73 10.59
C GLY A 327 -13.30 25.93 9.33
N ALA A 328 -12.99 24.64 9.22
CA ALA A 328 -13.56 23.79 8.18
C ALA A 328 -15.07 23.60 8.42
N ARG A 329 -15.85 23.61 7.35
CA ARG A 329 -17.31 23.48 7.44
C ARG A 329 -17.73 22.01 7.31
N LEU A 330 -18.23 21.42 8.39
CA LEU A 330 -18.78 20.08 8.40
C LEU A 330 -20.14 20.09 7.67
N LEU A 331 -20.29 19.24 6.64
CA LEU A 331 -21.51 19.12 5.86
C LEU A 331 -22.27 17.82 6.14
N VAL A 332 -21.54 16.71 6.31
CA VAL A 332 -22.08 15.36 6.49
C VAL A 332 -21.20 14.63 7.50
N GLY A 333 -21.81 13.77 8.32
CA GLY A 333 -21.10 12.89 9.24
C GLY A 333 -20.45 13.61 10.43
N GLY A 334 -19.23 13.19 10.81
CA GLY A 334 -18.41 13.85 11.84
C GLY A 334 -18.69 13.39 13.27
N GLU A 335 -19.67 12.53 13.52
CA GLU A 335 -20.03 12.04 14.86
C GLU A 335 -19.81 10.52 14.96
N VAL A 336 -19.22 10.07 16.06
CA VAL A 336 -19.08 8.63 16.33
C VAL A 336 -20.46 8.06 16.67
N PRO A 337 -20.96 7.03 15.94
CA PRO A 337 -22.28 6.49 16.19
C PRO A 337 -22.32 5.64 17.47
N ASP A 338 -23.42 5.70 18.21
CA ASP A 338 -23.68 4.86 19.39
C ASP A 338 -24.12 3.46 18.95
N ARG A 339 -23.17 2.61 18.65
CA ARG A 339 -23.37 1.20 18.24
C ARG A 339 -22.09 0.37 18.43
N THR A 340 -22.25 -0.96 18.54
CA THR A 340 -21.14 -1.90 18.54
C THR A 340 -20.40 -1.86 17.21
N GLY A 341 -19.08 -2.06 17.27
CA GLY A 341 -18.14 -1.98 16.13
C GLY A 341 -17.54 -0.58 15.97
N TRP A 342 -16.34 -0.54 15.42
CA TRP A 342 -15.56 0.70 15.31
C TRP A 342 -15.94 1.51 14.06
N PHE A 343 -17.22 1.84 13.97
CA PHE A 343 -17.77 2.60 12.84
C PHE A 343 -17.43 4.09 12.91
N TYR A 344 -17.23 4.67 11.74
CA TYR A 344 -17.17 6.11 11.53
C TYR A 344 -17.95 6.48 10.26
N PRO A 345 -18.84 7.48 10.28
CA PRO A 345 -19.68 7.79 9.14
C PRO A 345 -18.90 8.43 8.00
N ALA A 346 -19.42 8.30 6.79
CA ALA A 346 -18.98 9.09 5.65
C ALA A 346 -19.07 10.58 6.01
N THR A 347 -17.93 11.29 5.97
CA THR A 347 -17.79 12.64 6.50
C THR A 347 -17.28 13.59 5.43
N VAL A 348 -17.87 14.78 5.32
CA VAL A 348 -17.46 15.82 4.35
C VAL A 348 -17.13 17.11 5.08
N LEU A 349 -15.89 17.54 4.91
CA LEU A 349 -15.39 18.85 5.32
C LEU A 349 -15.23 19.74 4.09
N ALA A 350 -15.93 20.85 4.02
CA ALA A 350 -15.81 21.84 2.97
C ALA A 350 -15.06 23.09 3.47
N ASP A 351 -14.68 23.96 2.53
CA ASP A 351 -13.94 25.21 2.78
C ASP A 351 -12.64 24.97 3.59
N VAL A 352 -12.03 23.80 3.37
CA VAL A 352 -10.77 23.44 4.01
C VAL A 352 -9.65 24.34 3.48
N SER A 353 -8.79 24.83 4.37
CA SER A 353 -7.75 25.80 4.07
C SER A 353 -6.43 25.50 4.79
N PRO A 354 -5.30 26.10 4.35
CA PRO A 354 -4.00 25.92 5.00
C PRO A 354 -4.04 26.17 6.50
N GLY A 355 -3.27 25.35 7.25
CA GLY A 355 -3.22 25.39 8.71
C GLY A 355 -4.28 24.54 9.41
N GLN A 356 -5.25 23.99 8.68
CA GLN A 356 -6.22 23.04 9.22
C GLN A 356 -5.70 21.61 9.10
N VAL A 357 -6.04 20.76 10.09
CA VAL A 357 -5.58 19.36 10.10
C VAL A 357 -5.96 18.61 8.83
N ALA A 358 -7.19 18.80 8.32
CA ALA A 358 -7.64 18.15 7.07
C ALA A 358 -6.90 18.63 5.81
N TYR A 359 -6.23 19.79 5.86
CA TYR A 359 -5.37 20.26 4.79
C TYR A 359 -3.97 19.65 4.87
N GLU A 360 -3.41 19.59 6.08
CA GLU A 360 -1.99 19.27 6.33
C GLU A 360 -1.74 17.76 6.50
N ASP A 361 -2.68 17.06 7.16
CA ASP A 361 -2.49 15.68 7.60
C ASP A 361 -3.37 14.70 6.81
N GLU A 362 -2.94 13.44 6.83
CA GLU A 362 -3.70 12.33 6.27
C GLU A 362 -4.92 11.98 7.14
N LEU A 363 -6.13 12.13 6.59
CA LEU A 363 -7.36 11.57 7.16
C LEU A 363 -7.52 10.11 6.72
N PHE A 364 -7.13 9.17 7.58
CA PHE A 364 -7.10 7.74 7.24
C PHE A 364 -8.42 7.04 7.59
N GLY A 365 -9.46 7.31 6.81
CA GLY A 365 -10.82 6.82 6.96
C GLY A 365 -11.80 7.57 6.04
N PRO A 366 -13.12 7.39 6.17
CA PRO A 366 -14.12 7.88 5.22
C PRO A 366 -14.43 9.39 5.37
N ALA A 367 -13.39 10.21 5.50
CA ALA A 367 -13.50 11.67 5.64
C ALA A 367 -12.85 12.38 4.46
N ALA A 368 -13.60 13.25 3.80
CA ALA A 368 -13.21 14.00 2.62
C ALA A 368 -12.92 15.48 2.97
N ALA A 369 -11.85 16.04 2.41
CA ALA A 369 -11.51 17.45 2.54
C ALA A 369 -11.68 18.16 1.18
N ILE A 370 -12.65 19.09 1.08
CA ILE A 370 -12.90 19.84 -0.15
C ILE A 370 -12.31 21.25 -0.01
N ILE A 371 -11.45 21.60 -0.95
CA ILE A 371 -10.65 22.82 -0.98
C ILE A 371 -11.03 23.63 -2.20
N ARG A 372 -11.28 24.91 -2.03
CA ARG A 372 -11.55 25.84 -3.12
C ARG A 372 -10.27 26.34 -3.74
N ALA A 373 -10.14 26.24 -5.05
CA ALA A 373 -9.10 26.87 -5.83
C ALA A 373 -9.68 28.02 -6.68
N LYS A 374 -8.93 29.05 -6.88
CA LYS A 374 -9.33 30.19 -7.71
C LYS A 374 -9.50 29.80 -9.17
N ASP A 375 -8.55 29.05 -9.68
CA ASP A 375 -8.43 28.59 -11.06
C ASP A 375 -7.57 27.32 -11.14
N ASP A 376 -7.28 26.83 -12.34
CA ASP A 376 -6.49 25.62 -12.57
C ASP A 376 -5.03 25.73 -12.08
N GLU A 377 -4.42 26.91 -12.17
CA GLU A 377 -3.06 27.14 -11.68
C GLU A 377 -3.01 27.08 -10.15
N ASP A 378 -3.98 27.71 -9.50
CA ASP A 378 -4.11 27.68 -8.06
C ASP A 378 -4.42 26.28 -7.55
N ALA A 379 -5.25 25.50 -8.28
CA ALA A 379 -5.53 24.11 -7.96
C ALA A 379 -4.24 23.27 -7.94
N LEU A 380 -3.37 23.43 -8.93
CA LEU A 380 -2.08 22.74 -8.99
C LEU A 380 -1.11 23.20 -7.89
N ARG A 381 -1.07 24.51 -7.60
CA ARG A 381 -0.29 25.07 -6.49
C ARG A 381 -0.71 24.46 -5.16
N ILE A 382 -2.02 24.39 -4.88
CA ILE A 382 -2.57 23.80 -3.66
C ILE A 382 -2.27 22.28 -3.61
N ALA A 383 -2.35 21.58 -4.75
CA ALA A 383 -2.02 20.15 -4.81
C ALA A 383 -0.57 19.88 -4.37
N ASN A 384 0.37 20.69 -4.81
CA ASN A 384 1.79 20.59 -4.47
C ASN A 384 2.14 21.11 -3.07
N ASP A 385 1.27 21.92 -2.47
CA ASP A 385 1.41 22.43 -1.09
C ASP A 385 1.07 21.31 -0.09
N SER A 386 1.95 20.32 -0.06
CA SER A 386 1.89 19.16 0.82
C SER A 386 3.26 18.57 1.04
N ARG A 387 3.51 18.12 2.26
CA ARG A 387 4.72 17.32 2.54
C ARG A 387 4.69 15.93 1.91
N TYR A 388 3.52 15.48 1.49
CA TYR A 388 3.31 14.19 0.85
C TYR A 388 3.35 14.26 -0.69
N GLY A 389 3.49 13.11 -1.32
CA GLY A 389 3.48 12.96 -2.77
C GLY A 389 3.43 11.49 -3.18
N LEU A 390 2.37 10.75 -2.80
CA LEU A 390 2.20 9.35 -3.21
C LEU A 390 1.42 9.26 -4.53
N GLY A 391 0.21 9.78 -4.56
CA GLY A 391 -0.66 9.78 -5.71
C GLY A 391 -1.42 11.09 -5.86
N GLY A 392 -2.34 11.09 -6.82
CA GLY A 392 -3.25 12.19 -7.08
C GLY A 392 -4.06 12.00 -8.36
N GLY A 393 -4.99 12.89 -8.63
CA GLY A 393 -5.82 12.83 -9.82
C GLY A 393 -6.07 14.20 -10.46
N ILE A 394 -6.39 14.19 -11.74
CA ILE A 394 -6.78 15.39 -12.51
C ILE A 394 -8.02 15.08 -13.33
N PHE A 395 -9.09 15.83 -13.11
CA PHE A 395 -10.31 15.79 -13.92
C PHE A 395 -10.32 16.96 -14.89
N SER A 396 -10.28 16.66 -16.19
CA SER A 396 -10.31 17.61 -17.29
C SER A 396 -10.78 16.92 -18.56
N ARG A 397 -11.57 17.61 -19.39
CA ARG A 397 -11.91 17.13 -20.74
C ARG A 397 -10.74 17.25 -21.71
N ASP A 398 -9.82 18.16 -21.47
CA ASP A 398 -8.54 18.25 -22.19
C ASP A 398 -7.49 17.29 -21.58
N VAL A 399 -7.57 16.01 -21.96
CA VAL A 399 -6.65 14.96 -21.52
C VAL A 399 -5.20 15.27 -21.86
N LYS A 400 -4.94 15.97 -22.98
CA LYS A 400 -3.57 16.34 -23.38
C LYS A 400 -2.98 17.34 -22.39
N ARG A 401 -3.75 18.36 -22.03
CA ARG A 401 -3.37 19.34 -21.01
C ARG A 401 -3.21 18.70 -19.64
N ALA A 402 -4.17 17.84 -19.24
CA ALA A 402 -4.07 17.11 -17.97
C ALA A 402 -2.80 16.26 -17.88
N ARG A 403 -2.41 15.58 -18.98
CA ARG A 403 -1.16 14.83 -19.07
C ARG A 403 0.08 15.74 -18.95
N GLU A 404 0.06 16.93 -19.57
CA GLU A 404 1.15 17.89 -19.45
C GLU A 404 1.30 18.38 -18.01
N LEU A 405 0.19 18.73 -17.33
CA LEU A 405 0.17 19.11 -15.93
C LEU A 405 0.72 18.00 -15.04
N ALA A 406 0.26 16.75 -15.22
CA ALA A 406 0.73 15.60 -14.49
C ALA A 406 2.24 15.35 -14.67
N THR A 407 2.75 15.51 -15.90
CA THR A 407 4.15 15.19 -16.21
C THR A 407 5.13 16.25 -15.72
N ARG A 408 4.75 17.54 -15.80
CA ARG A 408 5.69 18.65 -15.61
C ARG A 408 5.54 19.40 -14.30
N TYR A 409 4.35 19.38 -13.72
CA TYR A 409 4.01 20.34 -12.67
C TYR A 409 3.40 19.71 -11.43
N PHE A 410 2.92 18.47 -11.48
CA PHE A 410 2.35 17.78 -10.32
C PHE A 410 3.39 16.91 -9.64
N ASP A 411 3.86 17.35 -8.48
CA ASP A 411 4.97 16.74 -7.72
C ASP A 411 4.48 15.58 -6.84
N THR A 412 4.15 14.47 -7.48
CA THR A 412 3.68 13.23 -6.84
C THR A 412 4.19 12.00 -7.59
N GLY A 413 4.10 10.82 -6.95
CA GLY A 413 4.60 9.57 -7.54
C GLY A 413 3.70 8.98 -8.62
N MET A 414 2.38 9.16 -8.51
CA MET A 414 1.37 8.60 -9.43
C MET A 414 0.28 9.61 -9.72
N VAL A 415 -0.22 9.67 -10.96
CA VAL A 415 -1.33 10.55 -11.33
C VAL A 415 -2.36 9.81 -12.17
N PHE A 416 -3.63 9.93 -11.77
CA PHE A 416 -4.77 9.37 -12.46
C PHE A 416 -5.55 10.48 -13.19
N ILE A 417 -5.81 10.32 -14.48
CA ILE A 417 -6.56 11.30 -15.27
C ILE A 417 -7.97 10.78 -15.50
N ASN A 418 -8.97 11.51 -15.02
CA ASN A 418 -10.41 11.18 -15.12
C ASN A 418 -10.77 9.80 -14.56
N THR A 419 -10.01 9.28 -13.61
CA THR A 419 -10.23 7.97 -12.99
C THR A 419 -9.62 7.91 -11.60
N PHE A 420 -9.92 6.81 -10.90
CA PHE A 420 -9.27 6.41 -9.66
C PHE A 420 -8.88 4.94 -9.77
N ASP A 421 -7.67 4.60 -9.35
CA ASP A 421 -7.19 3.23 -9.23
C ASP A 421 -6.32 3.09 -7.96
N VAL A 422 -6.17 1.86 -7.47
CA VAL A 422 -5.30 1.56 -6.32
C VAL A 422 -3.91 1.20 -6.78
N ALA A 423 -3.81 0.27 -7.73
CA ALA A 423 -2.55 -0.19 -8.29
C ALA A 423 -2.77 -0.95 -9.60
N SER A 424 -1.79 -0.86 -10.48
CA SER A 424 -1.70 -1.68 -11.68
C SER A 424 -0.41 -2.51 -11.63
N PRO A 425 -0.46 -3.83 -11.88
CA PRO A 425 0.74 -4.68 -11.82
C PRO A 425 1.88 -4.24 -12.75
N SER A 426 1.55 -3.53 -13.84
CA SER A 426 2.49 -3.09 -14.87
C SER A 426 3.05 -1.68 -14.69
N LEU A 427 2.48 -0.88 -13.76
CA LEU A 427 2.92 0.49 -13.52
C LEU A 427 3.67 0.58 -12.18
N PRO A 428 4.75 1.35 -12.10
CA PRO A 428 5.48 1.52 -10.85
C PRO A 428 4.60 2.19 -9.80
N PHE A 429 4.61 1.64 -8.60
CA PHE A 429 3.93 2.16 -7.42
C PHE A 429 4.96 2.78 -6.47
N GLY A 430 4.72 3.97 -5.96
CA GLY A 430 5.56 4.60 -4.95
C GLY A 430 5.52 6.12 -4.98
N GLY A 431 5.91 6.71 -3.86
CA GLY A 431 5.83 8.14 -3.62
C GLY A 431 7.15 8.89 -3.77
N VAL A 432 7.03 10.20 -3.49
CA VAL A 432 8.12 11.16 -3.31
C VAL A 432 7.90 11.94 -2.01
N LYS A 433 8.81 12.80 -1.62
CA LYS A 433 8.74 13.62 -0.38
C LYS A 433 8.57 12.73 0.87
N ALA A 434 7.69 13.10 1.80
CA ALA A 434 7.42 12.34 3.02
C ALA A 434 6.56 11.07 2.79
N SER A 435 6.10 10.82 1.57
CA SER A 435 5.45 9.56 1.20
C SER A 435 6.44 8.42 0.95
N GLY A 436 7.74 8.69 0.99
CA GLY A 436 8.77 7.66 0.92
C GLY A 436 9.57 7.66 -0.38
N TYR A 437 10.22 6.52 -0.65
CA TYR A 437 11.08 6.33 -1.83
C TYR A 437 11.21 4.84 -2.17
N GLY A 438 11.79 4.57 -3.36
CA GLY A 438 11.78 3.26 -3.99
C GLY A 438 10.53 3.07 -4.85
N ARG A 439 10.46 1.96 -5.55
CA ARG A 439 9.27 1.62 -6.35
C ARG A 439 8.94 0.15 -6.18
N GLU A 440 7.65 -0.13 -6.23
CA GLU A 440 7.10 -1.48 -6.28
C GLU A 440 6.28 -1.61 -7.58
N HIS A 441 5.96 -2.82 -7.99
CA HIS A 441 5.35 -3.12 -9.29
C HIS A 441 6.19 -2.73 -10.53
N GLY A 442 5.72 -3.15 -11.68
CA GLY A 442 6.39 -2.92 -12.94
C GLY A 442 7.79 -3.55 -13.02
N PRO A 443 8.53 -3.27 -14.08
CA PRO A 443 9.95 -3.64 -14.19
C PRO A 443 10.82 -2.97 -13.13
N GLU A 444 10.44 -1.79 -12.66
CA GLU A 444 11.11 -1.02 -11.62
C GLU A 444 11.09 -1.76 -10.29
N GLY A 445 9.92 -2.24 -9.86
CA GLY A 445 9.77 -3.00 -8.62
C GLY A 445 10.47 -4.36 -8.66
N LEU A 446 10.52 -5.02 -9.82
CA LEU A 446 11.27 -6.26 -10.00
C LEU A 446 12.79 -6.09 -9.79
N LYS A 447 13.33 -4.92 -10.13
CA LYS A 447 14.75 -4.58 -9.99
C LYS A 447 15.08 -3.87 -8.66
N GLU A 448 14.11 -3.66 -7.79
CA GLU A 448 14.34 -2.88 -6.56
C GLU A 448 15.30 -3.58 -5.59
N PHE A 449 15.13 -4.89 -5.37
CA PHE A 449 15.97 -5.65 -4.44
C PHE A 449 16.90 -6.63 -5.16
N VAL A 450 17.65 -6.13 -6.15
CA VAL A 450 18.70 -6.88 -6.84
C VAL A 450 20.05 -6.19 -6.72
N ASN A 451 21.11 -6.98 -6.85
CA ASN A 451 22.47 -6.49 -7.11
C ASN A 451 22.64 -6.36 -8.62
N VAL A 452 22.66 -5.13 -9.10
CA VAL A 452 23.01 -4.83 -10.49
C VAL A 452 24.53 -4.93 -10.61
N LYS A 453 25.02 -6.04 -11.21
CA LYS A 453 26.45 -6.38 -11.29
C LYS A 453 26.95 -6.24 -12.73
N SER A 454 28.10 -5.62 -12.89
CA SER A 454 28.80 -5.56 -14.17
C SER A 454 29.88 -6.67 -14.29
N ILE A 455 29.91 -7.32 -15.46
CA ILE A 455 30.95 -8.31 -15.83
C ILE A 455 31.58 -7.79 -17.12
N LYS A 456 32.92 -7.76 -17.18
CA LYS A 456 33.66 -7.35 -18.36
C LYS A 456 34.51 -8.54 -18.86
N ILE A 457 34.27 -8.94 -20.11
CA ILE A 457 35.01 -10.05 -20.78
C ILE A 457 35.84 -9.44 -21.90
N PRO A 458 37.20 -9.44 -21.81
CA PRO A 458 38.06 -8.95 -22.87
C PRO A 458 37.82 -9.71 -24.17
N ALA A 459 37.96 -9.04 -25.32
CA ALA A 459 38.01 -9.73 -26.59
C ALA A 459 39.24 -10.64 -26.57
N LEU A 460 39.05 -11.93 -26.85
CA LEU A 460 40.15 -12.86 -27.02
C LEU A 460 40.83 -12.54 -28.37
N HIS A 461 42.10 -12.18 -28.34
CA HIS A 461 42.94 -11.98 -29.53
C HIS A 461 43.39 -13.29 -30.11
#